data_819940397f48688261a3a73a71c1c798
#
_entry.id   819940397f48688261a3a73a71c1c798
#
_cell.length_a   1.000
_cell.length_b   1.000
_cell.length_c   1.000
_cell.angle_alpha   90.00
_cell.angle_beta   90.00
_cell.angle_gamma   90.00
#
_symmetry.space_group_name_H-M   'P 1'
#
loop_
_entity.id
_entity.type
_entity.pdbx_description
1 polymer ?
#
loop_
_entity_poly.entity_id
_entity_poly.type
_entity_poly.pdbx_seq_one_letter_code
_entity_poly.pdbx_strand_id
1 'polypeptide(L)'
;MPGPAVVTNQRQLSSYSRLVRRVNLTITAPTAQRERQANLRPCPDDRQDDWERLLDEIEQVDNVTMRRRPDGSVHVIWTGSEH
;
A
#
# COMPACT_ATOMS: atom_id res chain seq x y z
N MET A 1 -14.29 -10.28 26.74
CA MET A 1 -14.83 -9.48 25.67
C MET A 1 -13.80 -8.47 25.20
N PRO A 2 -13.25 -8.70 24.07
CA PRO A 2 -12.17 -7.82 23.58
C PRO A 2 -12.65 -6.56 22.87
N GLY A 3 -13.94 -6.29 22.92
CA GLY A 3 -14.48 -5.19 22.16
C GLY A 3 -13.82 -3.85 22.38
N PRO A 4 -13.60 -3.42 23.62
CA PRO A 4 -13.04 -2.09 23.86
C PRO A 4 -11.66 -1.91 23.26
N ALA A 5 -10.80 -2.91 23.39
CA ALA A 5 -9.46 -2.82 22.86
C ALA A 5 -9.49 -2.77 21.33
N VAL A 6 -10.36 -3.57 20.74
CA VAL A 6 -10.49 -3.59 19.29
C VAL A 6 -10.97 -2.25 18.79
N VAL A 7 -11.91 -1.65 19.47
CA VAL A 7 -12.45 -0.35 19.05
C VAL A 7 -11.37 0.72 19.08
N THR A 8 -10.58 0.73 20.15
CA THR A 8 -9.50 1.71 20.25
C THR A 8 -8.50 1.55 19.13
N ASN A 9 -8.12 0.33 18.86
CA ASN A 9 -7.17 0.06 17.80
C ASN A 9 -7.72 0.42 16.44
N GLN A 10 -9.00 0.22 16.24
CA GLN A 10 -9.60 0.56 14.97
C GLN A 10 -9.47 2.02 14.64
N ARG A 11 -9.52 2.87 15.65
CA ARG A 11 -9.42 4.28 15.40
C ARG A 11 -8.07 4.66 14.81
N GLN A 12 -7.00 4.11 15.35
CA GLN A 12 -5.67 4.37 14.83
C GLN A 12 -5.40 3.62 13.54
N LEU A 13 -5.89 2.39 13.47
CA LEU A 13 -5.69 1.59 12.28
C LEU A 13 -6.53 2.08 11.12
N SER A 14 -7.53 2.88 11.40
CA SER A 14 -8.48 3.27 10.36
C SER A 14 -7.82 3.99 9.20
N SER A 15 -6.97 4.96 9.49
CA SER A 15 -6.32 5.70 8.40
C SER A 15 -5.35 4.81 7.65
N TYR A 16 -4.57 4.02 8.37
CA TYR A 16 -3.64 3.11 7.72
C TYR A 16 -4.37 2.01 6.98
N SER A 17 -5.42 1.47 7.57
CA SER A 17 -6.20 0.42 6.92
C SER A 17 -6.85 0.91 5.64
N ARG A 18 -7.33 2.14 5.63
CA ARG A 18 -7.92 2.69 4.41
C ARG A 18 -6.88 2.87 3.33
N LEU A 19 -5.69 3.31 3.73
CA LEU A 19 -4.60 3.45 2.78
C LEU A 19 -4.23 2.09 2.20
N VAL A 20 -4.07 1.09 3.05
CA VAL A 20 -3.72 -0.25 2.60
C VAL A 20 -4.79 -0.80 1.66
N ARG A 21 -6.05 -0.59 2.01
CA ARG A 21 -7.14 -1.07 1.16
C ARG A 21 -7.11 -0.41 -0.20
N ARG A 22 -6.90 0.91 -0.23
CA ARG A 22 -6.84 1.62 -1.50
C ARG A 22 -5.69 1.14 -2.36
N VAL A 23 -4.53 0.96 -1.74
CA VAL A 23 -3.37 0.47 -2.46
C VAL A 23 -3.60 -0.94 -2.95
N ASN A 24 -4.19 -1.79 -2.12
CA ASN A 24 -4.48 -3.15 -2.53
C ASN A 24 -5.44 -3.20 -3.71
N LEU A 25 -6.45 -2.33 -3.71
CA LEU A 25 -7.37 -2.28 -4.85
C LEU A 25 -6.62 -1.90 -6.13
N THR A 26 -5.68 -0.99 -6.02
CA THR A 26 -4.89 -0.61 -7.17
C THR A 26 -4.02 -1.76 -7.65
N ILE A 27 -3.37 -2.44 -6.72
CA ILE A 27 -2.45 -3.52 -7.07
C ILE A 27 -3.20 -4.73 -7.60
N THR A 28 -4.37 -5.02 -7.04
CA THR A 28 -5.13 -6.20 -7.45
C THR A 28 -6.05 -5.95 -8.64
N ALA A 29 -6.09 -4.73 -9.16
CA ALA A 29 -6.87 -4.45 -10.35
C ALA A 29 -6.41 -5.35 -11.49
N PRO A 30 -7.33 -5.78 -12.36
CA PRO A 30 -6.95 -6.70 -13.45
C PRO A 30 -5.81 -6.18 -14.32
N THR A 31 -5.82 -4.89 -14.62
CA THR A 31 -4.75 -4.32 -15.44
C THR A 31 -3.42 -4.40 -14.73
N ALA A 32 -3.40 -4.04 -13.44
CA ALA A 32 -2.16 -4.08 -12.67
C ALA A 32 -1.63 -5.51 -12.57
N GLN A 33 -2.52 -6.46 -12.37
CA GLN A 33 -2.10 -7.86 -12.28
C GLN A 33 -1.55 -8.37 -13.59
N ARG A 34 -2.14 -7.93 -14.68
CA ARG A 34 -1.66 -8.34 -15.99
C ARG A 34 -0.30 -7.75 -16.30
N GLU A 35 -0.11 -6.48 -15.97
CA GLU A 35 1.13 -5.79 -16.27
C GLU A 35 2.18 -5.98 -15.18
N ARG A 36 1.76 -6.45 -14.02
CA ARG A 36 2.63 -6.65 -12.87
C ARG A 36 3.30 -5.36 -12.44
N GLN A 37 2.54 -4.29 -12.48
CA GLN A 37 3.01 -2.99 -12.03
C GLN A 37 1.83 -2.11 -11.69
N ALA A 38 2.08 -1.15 -10.84
CA ALA A 38 1.08 -0.20 -10.44
C ALA A 38 1.75 1.10 -10.05
N ASN A 39 1.05 2.20 -10.27
CA ASN A 39 1.53 3.50 -9.86
C ASN A 39 0.69 3.96 -8.67
N LEU A 40 1.35 4.15 -7.54
CA LEU A 40 0.68 4.51 -6.31
C LEU A 40 0.87 5.98 -6.02
N ARG A 41 -0.20 6.64 -5.60
CA ARG A 41 -0.15 8.05 -5.27
C ARG A 41 -0.74 8.29 -3.90
N PRO A 42 -0.09 9.12 -3.08
CA PRO A 42 -0.70 9.50 -1.81
C PRO A 42 -1.83 10.47 -2.07
N CYS A 43 -2.86 10.38 -1.26
CA CYS A 43 -3.95 11.36 -1.27
C CYS A 43 -3.66 12.43 -0.26
N PRO A 44 -4.22 13.64 -0.45
CA PRO A 44 -4.02 14.71 0.54
C PRO A 44 -4.46 14.31 1.95
N ASP A 45 -5.41 13.39 2.03
CA ASP A 45 -5.92 12.92 3.33
C ASP A 45 -5.02 11.89 3.97
N ASP A 46 -4.07 11.33 3.24
CA ASP A 46 -3.19 10.31 3.78
C ASP A 46 -2.20 10.94 4.74
N ARG A 47 -1.95 10.24 5.83
CA ARG A 47 -0.92 10.68 6.75
C ARG A 47 0.44 10.29 6.21
N GLN A 48 1.38 11.21 6.32
CA GLN A 48 2.73 10.95 5.84
C GLN A 48 3.31 9.70 6.50
N ASP A 49 3.08 9.56 7.81
CA ASP A 49 3.60 8.40 8.52
C ASP A 49 3.04 7.09 7.99
N ASP A 50 1.75 7.08 7.70
CA ASP A 50 1.11 5.88 7.15
C ASP A 50 1.67 5.55 5.79
N TRP A 51 1.86 6.56 4.97
CA TRP A 51 2.38 6.39 3.63
C TRP A 51 3.79 5.79 3.66
N GLU A 52 4.67 6.39 4.48
CA GLU A 52 6.03 5.89 4.57
C GLU A 52 6.08 4.47 5.14
N ARG A 53 5.22 4.19 6.11
CA ARG A 53 5.15 2.86 6.68
C ARG A 53 4.76 1.83 5.62
N LEU A 54 3.76 2.17 4.81
CA LEU A 54 3.32 1.29 3.75
C LEU A 54 4.44 1.03 2.75
N LEU A 55 5.15 2.09 2.36
CA LEU A 55 6.24 1.93 1.41
C LEU A 55 7.34 1.05 1.96
N ASP A 56 7.65 1.21 3.25
CA ASP A 56 8.64 0.35 3.90
C ASP A 56 8.23 -1.11 3.82
N GLU A 57 6.97 -1.38 4.06
CA GLU A 57 6.50 -2.76 4.04
C GLU A 57 6.54 -3.34 2.65
N ILE A 58 6.19 -2.54 1.67
CA ILE A 58 6.26 -2.99 0.28
C ILE A 58 7.70 -3.29 -0.11
N GLU A 59 8.61 -2.45 0.33
CA GLU A 59 10.01 -2.59 -0.02
C GLU A 59 10.62 -3.89 0.51
N GLN A 60 10.05 -4.43 1.57
CA GLN A 60 10.55 -5.66 2.15
C GLN A 60 10.10 -6.91 1.42
N VAL A 61 9.22 -6.78 0.47
CA VAL A 61 8.76 -7.91 -0.32
C VAL A 61 9.80 -8.25 -1.37
N ASP A 62 10.20 -9.50 -1.43
CA ASP A 62 11.34 -9.91 -2.25
C ASP A 62 11.18 -9.65 -3.73
N ASN A 63 10.01 -9.85 -4.26
CA ASN A 63 9.84 -9.78 -5.71
C ASN A 63 9.40 -8.41 -6.20
N VAL A 64 9.55 -7.39 -5.36
CA VAL A 64 9.02 -6.09 -5.65
C VAL A 64 10.13 -5.07 -5.80
N THR A 65 10.05 -4.28 -6.86
CA THR A 65 10.92 -3.12 -7.06
C THR A 65 10.05 -1.87 -6.94
N MET A 66 10.54 -0.91 -6.19
CA MET A 66 9.79 0.30 -5.93
C MET A 66 10.61 1.49 -6.35
N ARG A 67 10.00 2.40 -7.10
CA ARG A 67 10.66 3.61 -7.57
C ARG A 67 9.87 4.82 -7.15
N ARG A 68 10.50 5.68 -6.39
CA ARG A 68 9.87 6.93 -5.98
C ARG A 68 10.10 7.98 -7.06
N ARG A 69 9.05 8.70 -7.39
CA ARG A 69 9.13 9.71 -8.42
C ARG A 69 9.10 11.11 -7.81
N PRO A 70 9.63 12.09 -8.53
CA PRO A 70 9.68 13.46 -7.99
C PRO A 70 8.30 14.05 -7.68
N ASP A 71 7.26 13.58 -8.36
CA ASP A 71 5.92 14.11 -8.14
C ASP A 71 5.24 13.51 -6.91
N GLY A 72 5.95 12.67 -6.15
CA GLY A 72 5.39 12.07 -4.96
C GLY A 72 4.76 10.71 -5.17
N SER A 73 4.61 10.28 -6.41
CA SER A 73 4.06 8.96 -6.68
C SER A 73 5.15 7.90 -6.56
N VAL A 74 4.72 6.66 -6.47
CA VAL A 74 5.63 5.53 -6.34
C VAL A 74 5.21 4.48 -7.35
N HIS A 75 6.16 4.05 -8.15
CA HIS A 75 5.91 3.03 -9.16
C HIS A 75 6.39 1.70 -8.61
N VAL A 76 5.48 0.75 -8.51
CA VAL A 76 5.77 -0.57 -7.96
C VAL A 76 5.70 -1.60 -9.07
N ILE A 77 6.73 -2.41 -9.17
CA ILE A 77 6.81 -3.46 -10.17
C ILE A 77 7.10 -4.75 -9.43
N TRP A 78 6.39 -5.81 -9.78
CA TRP A 78 6.65 -7.10 -9.16
C TRP A 78 6.83 -8.15 -10.24
N THR A 79 7.65 -9.14 -9.93
CA THR A 79 7.88 -10.24 -10.85
C THR A 79 6.91 -11.36 -10.52
N GLY A 80 6.47 -12.07 -11.55
CA GLY A 80 5.61 -13.20 -11.35
C GLY A 80 6.37 -14.30 -10.67
N SER A 81 5.74 -14.95 -9.77
CA SER A 81 6.37 -16.07 -9.14
C SER A 81 6.18 -17.30 -9.95
N GLU A 82 6.02 -17.62 -10.64
CA GLU A 82 5.86 -18.65 -11.17
C GLU A 82 6.34 -19.55 -11.34
N HIS A 83 6.22 -19.87 -11.21
CA HIS A 83 6.40 -20.58 -11.33
C HIS A 83 6.32 -20.95 -11.48
#